data_68d587b1c86844b4ca40e0c3606188f9
#
_entry.id   68d587b1c86844b4ca40e0c3606188f9
#
_cell.length_a   1.000
_cell.length_b   1.000
_cell.length_c   1.000
_cell.angle_alpha   90.00
_cell.angle_beta   90.00
_cell.angle_gamma   90.00
#
_symmetry.space_group_name_H-M   'P 1'
#
loop_
_entity.id
_entity.type
_entity.pdbx_description
1 polymer ?
#
loop_
_entity_poly.entity_id
_entity_poly.type
_entity_poly.pdbx_seq_one_letter_code
_entity_poly.pdbx_strand_id
1 'polypeptide(L)'
;MLEYVPSLCRRVLDVGCGAGKFGASIRKRTGCEVWGVESNAESIQKAEQNIDHVFHGYFGPELDLPAAYFDCIVFNDVLEHMLDPASALVLARALLSSAGCIVASIPNIRQFPTVWKLVIRGDWDYQELGILDKTHLRFFTRLSIMRLFQGAGFAIQRIDGINPFCSNGHGDTALWRRYSLFSWLPINRIKDMRYQQFAIVAKVG
;
A
#
# COMPACT_ATOMS: atom_id res chain seq x y z
N MET A 1 8.79 -0.31 -3.20
CA MET A 1 8.26 -1.13 -2.07
C MET A 1 9.23 -2.17 -1.55
N LEU A 2 9.97 -2.86 -2.39
CA LEU A 2 10.88 -3.94 -1.96
C LEU A 2 11.86 -3.53 -0.84
N GLU A 3 12.39 -2.31 -0.86
CA GLU A 3 13.32 -1.78 0.14
C GLU A 3 12.71 -1.60 1.55
N TYR A 4 11.37 -1.54 1.65
CA TYR A 4 10.66 -1.41 2.92
C TYR A 4 10.47 -2.75 3.64
N VAL A 5 10.52 -3.87 2.90
CA VAL A 5 10.44 -5.22 3.50
C VAL A 5 11.75 -5.52 4.23
N PRO A 6 11.73 -5.94 5.52
CA PRO A 6 12.93 -6.22 6.27
C PRO A 6 13.79 -7.31 5.61
N SER A 7 15.12 -7.12 5.63
CA SER A 7 16.06 -8.09 5.00
C SER A 7 16.19 -9.41 5.78
N LEU A 8 15.81 -9.42 7.05
CA LEU A 8 15.93 -10.59 7.94
C LEU A 8 14.61 -11.33 8.15
N CYS A 9 13.53 -10.97 7.42
CA CYS A 9 12.27 -11.72 7.51
C CYS A 9 12.44 -13.14 6.95
N ARG A 10 11.81 -14.10 7.59
CA ARG A 10 11.80 -15.52 7.20
C ARG A 10 10.48 -15.93 6.55
N ARG A 11 9.38 -15.31 6.95
CA ARG A 11 8.02 -15.63 6.50
C ARG A 11 7.26 -14.35 6.19
N VAL A 12 6.85 -14.23 4.95
CA VAL A 12 6.16 -13.05 4.43
C VAL A 12 4.80 -13.46 3.88
N LEU A 13 3.76 -12.70 4.23
CA LEU A 13 2.44 -12.78 3.61
C LEU A 13 2.24 -11.58 2.68
N ASP A 14 2.00 -11.84 1.40
CA ASP A 14 1.69 -10.83 0.37
C ASP A 14 0.19 -10.86 0.10
N VAL A 15 -0.54 -9.90 0.66
CA VAL A 15 -1.99 -9.78 0.49
C VAL A 15 -2.28 -9.05 -0.82
N GLY A 16 -3.13 -9.64 -1.67
CA GLY A 16 -3.33 -9.17 -3.04
C GLY A 16 -2.10 -9.41 -3.89
N CYS A 17 -1.51 -10.61 -3.82
CA CYS A 17 -0.22 -10.92 -4.42
C CYS A 17 -0.21 -10.91 -5.96
N GLY A 18 -1.39 -10.83 -6.61
CA GLY A 18 -1.53 -10.90 -8.05
C GLY A 18 -0.85 -12.14 -8.62
N ALA A 19 0.00 -11.97 -9.61
CA ALA A 19 0.79 -13.05 -10.20
C ALA A 19 2.03 -13.46 -9.37
N GLY A 20 2.17 -13.04 -8.12
CA GLY A 20 3.28 -13.39 -7.23
C GLY A 20 4.63 -12.74 -7.55
N LYS A 21 4.70 -11.78 -8.48
CA LYS A 21 5.96 -11.17 -8.92
C LYS A 21 6.68 -10.40 -7.80
N PHE A 22 5.92 -9.69 -6.96
CA PHE A 22 6.50 -8.96 -5.85
C PHE A 22 7.02 -9.93 -4.78
N GLY A 23 6.23 -10.95 -4.42
CA GLY A 23 6.64 -12.02 -3.52
C GLY A 23 7.91 -12.75 -4.01
N ALA A 24 7.99 -13.08 -5.30
CA ALA A 24 9.21 -13.65 -5.91
C ALA A 24 10.43 -12.74 -5.76
N SER A 25 10.24 -11.42 -5.89
CA SER A 25 11.32 -10.44 -5.69
C SER A 25 11.77 -10.37 -4.22
N ILE A 26 10.84 -10.48 -3.27
CA ILE A 26 11.15 -10.59 -1.84
C ILE A 26 11.96 -11.86 -1.59
N ARG A 27 11.46 -13.04 -2.05
CA ARG A 27 12.13 -14.33 -1.90
C ARG A 27 13.56 -14.33 -2.45
N LYS A 28 13.73 -13.77 -3.65
CA LYS A 28 15.07 -13.64 -4.26
C LYS A 28 16.03 -12.80 -3.43
N ARG A 29 15.53 -11.75 -2.78
CA ARG A 29 16.36 -10.83 -1.98
C ARG A 29 16.69 -11.37 -0.59
N THR A 30 15.77 -12.05 0.06
CA THR A 30 15.87 -12.42 1.48
C THR A 30 15.98 -13.92 1.73
N GLY A 31 15.63 -14.76 0.77
CA GLY A 31 15.53 -16.22 0.96
C GLY A 31 14.34 -16.66 1.84
N CYS A 32 13.37 -15.77 2.08
CA CYS A 32 12.21 -16.05 2.94
C CYS A 32 11.19 -16.95 2.25
N GLU A 33 10.37 -17.61 3.04
CA GLU A 33 9.13 -18.26 2.63
C GLU A 33 8.07 -17.19 2.36
N VAL A 34 7.43 -17.26 1.20
CA VAL A 34 6.42 -16.27 0.77
C VAL A 34 5.06 -16.94 0.57
N TRP A 35 4.08 -16.44 1.28
CA TRP A 35 2.68 -16.80 1.17
C TRP A 35 1.94 -15.67 0.45
N GLY A 36 0.96 -16.01 -0.39
CA GLY A 36 0.13 -15.04 -1.10
C GLY A 36 -1.35 -15.28 -0.87
N VAL A 37 -2.12 -14.21 -0.80
CA VAL A 37 -3.59 -14.24 -0.86
C VAL A 37 -4.01 -13.47 -2.11
N GLU A 38 -4.85 -14.10 -2.96
CA GLU A 38 -5.33 -13.48 -4.20
C GLU A 38 -6.76 -13.93 -4.50
N SER A 39 -7.60 -13.00 -4.95
CA SER A 39 -8.99 -13.28 -5.29
C SER A 39 -9.19 -13.64 -6.77
N ASN A 40 -8.29 -13.24 -7.64
CA ASN A 40 -8.38 -13.49 -9.08
C ASN A 40 -7.78 -14.85 -9.47
N ALA A 41 -8.63 -15.78 -9.93
CA ALA A 41 -8.23 -17.14 -10.27
C ALA A 41 -7.16 -17.25 -11.37
N GLU A 42 -7.14 -16.35 -12.34
CA GLU A 42 -6.10 -16.36 -13.41
C GLU A 42 -4.73 -15.93 -12.86
N SER A 43 -4.72 -15.04 -11.87
CA SER A 43 -3.50 -14.58 -11.22
C SER A 43 -2.90 -15.65 -10.32
N ILE A 44 -3.72 -16.46 -9.66
CA ILE A 44 -3.32 -17.55 -8.76
C ILE A 44 -2.44 -18.56 -9.49
N GLN A 45 -2.85 -19.05 -10.66
CA GLN A 45 -2.05 -20.02 -11.43
C GLN A 45 -0.63 -19.54 -11.72
N LYS A 46 -0.46 -18.22 -11.89
CA LYS A 46 0.86 -17.61 -12.10
C LYS A 46 1.59 -17.42 -10.77
N ALA A 47 0.88 -17.10 -9.69
CA ALA A 47 1.46 -16.91 -8.36
C ALA A 47 2.04 -18.22 -7.82
N GLU A 48 1.36 -19.36 -8.00
CA GLU A 48 1.82 -20.70 -7.60
C GLU A 48 3.18 -21.09 -8.22
N GLN A 49 3.54 -20.51 -9.36
CA GLN A 49 4.85 -20.72 -9.99
C GLN A 49 5.95 -19.80 -9.41
N ASN A 50 5.56 -18.74 -8.70
CA ASN A 50 6.45 -17.67 -8.28
C ASN A 50 6.72 -17.64 -6.76
N ILE A 51 5.76 -18.07 -5.94
CA ILE A 51 5.85 -18.06 -4.47
C ILE A 51 5.49 -19.41 -3.86
N ASP A 52 5.71 -19.60 -2.57
CA ASP A 52 5.72 -20.92 -1.95
C ASP A 52 4.31 -21.44 -1.62
N HIS A 53 3.40 -20.54 -1.21
CA HIS A 53 1.99 -20.87 -0.86
C HIS A 53 1.06 -19.82 -1.43
N VAL A 54 -0.08 -20.21 -1.99
CA VAL A 54 -1.11 -19.30 -2.51
C VAL A 54 -2.48 -19.71 -2.00
N PHE A 55 -3.21 -18.75 -1.44
CA PHE A 55 -4.58 -18.91 -1.00
C PHE A 55 -5.53 -18.17 -1.93
N HIS A 56 -6.54 -18.87 -2.42
CA HIS A 56 -7.58 -18.27 -3.25
C HIS A 56 -8.67 -17.66 -2.37
N GLY A 57 -8.86 -16.36 -2.46
CA GLY A 57 -9.94 -15.66 -1.77
C GLY A 57 -9.58 -14.23 -1.40
N TYR A 58 -10.49 -13.59 -0.70
CA TYR A 58 -10.24 -12.31 -0.07
C TYR A 58 -9.55 -12.49 1.27
N PHE A 59 -8.68 -11.56 1.63
CA PHE A 59 -8.04 -11.58 2.94
C PHE A 59 -9.08 -11.35 4.05
N GLY A 60 -9.34 -12.37 4.83
CA GLY A 60 -10.39 -12.40 5.84
C GLY A 60 -10.21 -13.57 6.83
N PRO A 61 -11.03 -13.63 7.88
CA PRO A 61 -10.96 -14.69 8.90
C PRO A 61 -11.30 -16.09 8.38
N GLU A 62 -11.87 -16.18 7.17
CA GLU A 62 -12.23 -17.44 6.52
C GLU A 62 -11.00 -18.20 6.00
N LEU A 63 -9.87 -17.51 5.84
CA LEU A 63 -8.62 -18.12 5.44
C LEU A 63 -7.93 -18.71 6.66
N ASP A 64 -7.61 -20.00 6.60
CA ASP A 64 -6.89 -20.71 7.65
C ASP A 64 -5.39 -20.35 7.64
N LEU A 65 -5.10 -19.11 8.04
CA LEU A 65 -3.75 -18.58 8.14
C LEU A 65 -3.25 -18.71 9.59
N PRO A 66 -1.99 -19.14 9.79
CA PRO A 66 -1.46 -19.38 11.12
C PRO A 66 -1.27 -18.08 11.92
N ALA A 67 -1.77 -18.06 13.17
CA ALA A 67 -1.60 -16.95 14.09
C ALA A 67 -0.13 -16.80 14.54
N ALA A 68 0.30 -15.57 14.81
CA ALA A 68 1.63 -15.21 15.30
C ALA A 68 2.79 -15.81 14.46
N TYR A 69 2.61 -15.90 13.16
CA TYR A 69 3.49 -16.64 12.27
C TYR A 69 4.36 -15.75 11.38
N PHE A 70 3.80 -14.72 10.76
CA PHE A 70 4.48 -13.92 9.76
C PHE A 70 5.38 -12.84 10.35
N ASP A 71 6.58 -12.70 9.80
CA ASP A 71 7.52 -11.64 10.19
C ASP A 71 7.22 -10.33 9.45
N CYS A 72 6.58 -10.43 8.29
CA CYS A 72 6.12 -9.27 7.53
C CYS A 72 4.82 -9.61 6.79
N ILE A 73 3.85 -8.71 6.87
CA ILE A 73 2.64 -8.77 6.04
C ILE A 73 2.63 -7.55 5.14
N VAL A 74 2.43 -7.79 3.84
CA VAL A 74 2.48 -6.76 2.78
C VAL A 74 1.09 -6.47 2.26
N PHE A 75 0.76 -5.18 2.11
CA PHE A 75 -0.44 -4.67 1.44
C PHE A 75 -0.02 -3.65 0.38
N ASN A 76 0.30 -4.10 -0.83
CA ASN A 76 0.67 -3.20 -1.93
C ASN A 76 -0.56 -2.82 -2.74
N ASP A 77 -1.07 -1.60 -2.54
CA ASP A 77 -2.26 -1.06 -3.21
C ASP A 77 -3.47 -2.02 -3.06
N VAL A 78 -3.80 -2.34 -1.81
CA VAL A 78 -4.87 -3.30 -1.45
C VAL A 78 -5.88 -2.69 -0.47
N LEU A 79 -5.42 -1.94 0.53
CA LEU A 79 -6.28 -1.42 1.60
C LEU A 79 -7.35 -0.46 1.09
N GLU A 80 -7.11 0.24 0.00
CA GLU A 80 -8.08 1.12 -0.68
C GLU A 80 -9.24 0.38 -1.35
N HIS A 81 -9.03 -0.90 -1.69
CA HIS A 81 -10.05 -1.76 -2.29
C HIS A 81 -10.91 -2.49 -1.24
N MET A 82 -10.52 -2.46 0.04
CA MET A 82 -11.23 -3.17 1.10
C MET A 82 -12.45 -2.40 1.61
N LEU A 83 -13.55 -3.12 1.86
CA LEU A 83 -14.73 -2.56 2.53
C LEU A 83 -14.40 -2.09 3.95
N ASP A 84 -13.61 -2.89 4.68
CA ASP A 84 -13.18 -2.60 6.05
C ASP A 84 -11.66 -2.84 6.22
N PRO A 85 -10.83 -1.88 5.85
CA PRO A 85 -9.38 -1.98 6.01
C PRO A 85 -8.94 -2.01 7.49
N ALA A 86 -9.78 -1.51 8.42
CA ALA A 86 -9.45 -1.54 9.84
C ALA A 86 -9.51 -2.97 10.38
N SER A 87 -10.57 -3.71 10.09
CA SER A 87 -10.68 -5.14 10.45
C SER A 87 -9.60 -5.99 9.79
N ALA A 88 -9.21 -5.69 8.55
CA ALA A 88 -8.11 -6.37 7.88
C ALA A 88 -6.77 -6.14 8.61
N LEU A 89 -6.50 -4.92 9.08
CA LEU A 89 -5.29 -4.64 9.87
C LEU A 89 -5.33 -5.31 11.26
N VAL A 90 -6.50 -5.39 11.90
CA VAL A 90 -6.66 -6.12 13.17
C VAL A 90 -6.38 -7.62 12.97
N LEU A 91 -6.89 -8.22 11.90
CA LEU A 91 -6.58 -9.61 11.54
C LEU A 91 -5.07 -9.78 11.28
N ALA A 92 -4.47 -8.91 10.47
CA ALA A 92 -3.04 -8.95 10.19
C ALA A 92 -2.21 -8.88 11.49
N ARG A 93 -2.64 -8.09 12.48
CA ARG A 93 -1.97 -8.02 13.79
C ARG A 93 -1.95 -9.39 14.50
N ALA A 94 -3.03 -10.15 14.43
CA ALA A 94 -3.11 -11.49 15.02
C ALA A 94 -2.22 -12.52 14.32
N LEU A 95 -1.98 -12.33 13.02
CA LEU A 95 -1.13 -13.21 12.21
C LEU A 95 0.37 -12.88 12.31
N LEU A 96 0.73 -11.65 12.73
CA LEU A 96 2.13 -11.23 12.89
C LEU A 96 2.78 -11.91 14.08
N SER A 97 4.04 -12.32 13.90
CA SER A 97 4.94 -12.68 14.99
C SER A 97 5.20 -11.48 15.91
N SER A 98 5.71 -11.70 17.12
CA SER A 98 5.92 -10.65 18.13
C SER A 98 6.82 -9.50 17.68
N ALA A 99 7.76 -9.76 16.76
CA ALA A 99 8.65 -8.75 16.18
C ALA A 99 8.21 -8.33 14.76
N GLY A 100 7.07 -8.83 14.29
CA GLY A 100 6.60 -8.66 12.93
C GLY A 100 6.19 -7.21 12.61
N CYS A 101 6.10 -6.94 11.32
CA CYS A 101 5.68 -5.62 10.82
C CYS A 101 4.73 -5.71 9.63
N ILE A 102 3.99 -4.63 9.40
CA ILE A 102 3.27 -4.40 8.15
C ILE A 102 4.09 -3.49 7.26
N VAL A 103 4.11 -3.82 5.96
CA VAL A 103 4.57 -2.95 4.88
C VAL A 103 3.39 -2.71 3.95
N ALA A 104 3.06 -1.44 3.68
CA ALA A 104 1.93 -1.12 2.81
C ALA A 104 2.26 0.02 1.86
N SER A 105 1.68 -0.01 0.64
CA SER A 105 1.52 1.18 -0.20
C SER A 105 0.05 1.55 -0.29
N ILE A 106 -0.23 2.86 -0.25
CA ILE A 106 -1.60 3.38 -0.28
C ILE A 106 -1.62 4.65 -1.14
N PRO A 107 -2.54 4.79 -2.11
CA PRO A 107 -2.70 5.99 -2.93
C PRO A 107 -3.00 7.24 -2.10
N ASN A 108 -2.42 8.35 -2.51
CA ASN A 108 -2.60 9.65 -1.87
C ASN A 108 -3.62 10.50 -2.63
N ILE A 109 -4.87 10.57 -2.12
CA ILE A 109 -5.91 11.41 -2.74
C ILE A 109 -5.52 12.90 -2.78
N ARG A 110 -4.61 13.33 -1.90
CA ARG A 110 -4.12 14.71 -1.87
C ARG A 110 -3.03 15.02 -2.90
N GLN A 111 -2.71 14.12 -3.83
CA GLN A 111 -1.79 14.43 -4.92
C GLN A 111 -2.24 15.71 -5.65
N PHE A 112 -1.30 16.62 -5.93
CA PHE A 112 -1.61 17.96 -6.46
C PHE A 112 -2.47 17.93 -7.74
N PRO A 113 -2.18 17.12 -8.77
CA PRO A 113 -3.02 17.02 -9.96
C PRO A 113 -4.47 16.64 -9.65
N THR A 114 -4.70 15.69 -8.74
CA THR A 114 -6.04 15.25 -8.33
C THR A 114 -6.80 16.36 -7.63
N VAL A 115 -6.16 17.02 -6.64
CA VAL A 115 -6.78 18.13 -5.90
C VAL A 115 -7.02 19.32 -6.82
N TRP A 116 -6.09 19.63 -7.71
CA TRP A 116 -6.23 20.71 -8.69
C TRP A 116 -7.43 20.48 -9.62
N LYS A 117 -7.57 19.25 -10.14
CA LYS A 117 -8.70 18.86 -11.00
C LYS A 117 -10.03 19.02 -10.26
N LEU A 118 -10.13 18.51 -9.04
CA LEU A 118 -11.33 18.63 -8.22
C LEU A 118 -11.69 20.09 -7.90
N VAL A 119 -10.73 20.88 -7.40
CA VAL A 119 -11.02 22.24 -6.88
C VAL A 119 -11.19 23.26 -8.01
N ILE A 120 -10.37 23.19 -9.06
CA ILE A 120 -10.36 24.20 -10.11
C ILE A 120 -11.26 23.85 -11.29
N ARG A 121 -11.39 22.54 -11.62
CA ARG A 121 -12.27 22.11 -12.72
C ARG A 121 -13.64 21.61 -12.23
N GLY A 122 -13.80 21.37 -10.93
CA GLY A 122 -15.03 20.79 -10.36
C GLY A 122 -15.26 19.35 -10.82
N ASP A 123 -14.19 18.60 -11.13
CA ASP A 123 -14.26 17.32 -11.80
C ASP A 123 -13.65 16.21 -10.93
N TRP A 124 -14.41 15.10 -10.80
CA TRP A 124 -14.00 13.87 -10.11
C TRP A 124 -14.26 12.70 -11.08
N ASP A 125 -13.32 12.47 -11.95
CA ASP A 125 -13.42 11.51 -13.03
C ASP A 125 -12.71 10.19 -12.66
N TYR A 126 -13.51 9.12 -12.47
CA TYR A 126 -12.99 7.79 -12.21
C TYR A 126 -12.25 7.24 -13.43
N GLN A 127 -11.14 6.57 -13.18
CA GLN A 127 -10.25 6.03 -14.19
C GLN A 127 -10.11 4.51 -14.04
N GLU A 128 -9.57 3.84 -15.05
CA GLU A 128 -9.28 2.41 -15.00
C GLU A 128 -8.09 2.07 -14.08
N LEU A 129 -7.19 3.03 -13.85
CA LEU A 129 -5.99 2.87 -13.04
C LEU A 129 -5.62 4.18 -12.34
N GLY A 130 -4.88 4.11 -11.25
CA GLY A 130 -4.32 5.27 -10.57
C GLY A 130 -5.09 5.67 -9.31
N ILE A 131 -4.94 6.92 -8.88
CA ILE A 131 -5.51 7.39 -7.59
C ILE A 131 -7.04 7.36 -7.59
N LEU A 132 -7.67 7.67 -8.74
CA LEU A 132 -9.12 7.63 -8.92
C LEU A 132 -9.57 6.35 -9.63
N ASP A 133 -8.89 5.23 -9.40
CA ASP A 133 -9.33 3.93 -9.90
C ASP A 133 -10.77 3.66 -9.45
N LYS A 134 -11.61 3.24 -10.39
CA LYS A 134 -13.05 2.97 -10.15
C LYS A 134 -13.30 1.85 -9.13
N THR A 135 -12.30 1.01 -8.86
CA THR A 135 -12.37 -0.07 -7.87
C THR A 135 -11.95 0.36 -6.46
N HIS A 136 -11.45 1.59 -6.30
CA HIS A 136 -11.13 2.14 -4.98
C HIS A 136 -12.40 2.46 -4.18
N LEU A 137 -12.57 1.80 -3.06
CA LEU A 137 -13.66 2.03 -2.13
C LEU A 137 -13.31 3.07 -1.05
N ARG A 138 -12.03 3.30 -0.81
CA ARG A 138 -11.50 4.21 0.21
C ARG A 138 -10.43 5.12 -0.38
N PHE A 139 -10.46 6.38 0.01
CA PHE A 139 -9.47 7.39 -0.37
C PHE A 139 -8.72 7.88 0.85
N PHE A 140 -7.39 7.88 0.76
CA PHE A 140 -6.56 8.15 1.91
C PHE A 140 -5.71 9.41 1.76
N THR A 141 -5.52 10.07 2.88
CA THR A 141 -4.50 11.08 3.12
C THR A 141 -3.48 10.53 4.11
N ARG A 142 -2.30 11.12 4.20
CA ARG A 142 -1.32 10.74 5.23
C ARG A 142 -1.92 10.66 6.64
N LEU A 143 -2.76 11.61 7.02
CA LEU A 143 -3.38 11.64 8.35
C LEU A 143 -4.42 10.52 8.55
N SER A 144 -5.22 10.22 7.52
CA SER A 144 -6.19 9.13 7.64
C SER A 144 -5.50 7.76 7.67
N ILE A 145 -4.39 7.58 6.95
CA ILE A 145 -3.52 6.39 7.06
C ILE A 145 -3.00 6.26 8.49
N MET A 146 -2.46 7.32 9.07
CA MET A 146 -1.95 7.28 10.45
C MET A 146 -3.04 6.87 11.45
N ARG A 147 -4.25 7.46 11.34
CA ARG A 147 -5.38 7.09 12.19
C ARG A 147 -5.82 5.65 12.00
N LEU A 148 -5.85 5.17 10.77
CA LEU A 148 -6.22 3.78 10.44
C LEU A 148 -5.28 2.79 11.14
N PHE A 149 -3.97 2.95 10.97
CA PHE A 149 -2.98 2.05 11.54
C PHE A 149 -2.94 2.14 13.07
N GLN A 150 -2.99 3.34 13.64
CA GLN A 150 -3.02 3.54 15.10
C GLN A 150 -4.30 2.95 15.72
N GLY A 151 -5.47 3.13 15.07
CA GLY A 151 -6.73 2.54 15.51
C GLY A 151 -6.73 1.01 15.51
N ALA A 152 -5.95 0.39 14.63
CA ALA A 152 -5.76 -1.07 14.59
C ALA A 152 -4.64 -1.56 15.54
N GLY A 153 -4.04 -0.68 16.36
CA GLY A 153 -3.02 -1.03 17.35
C GLY A 153 -1.60 -1.13 16.78
N PHE A 154 -1.31 -0.36 15.71
CA PHE A 154 0.04 -0.29 15.13
C PHE A 154 0.71 1.05 15.41
N ALA A 155 2.01 1.00 15.73
CA ALA A 155 2.89 2.15 15.76
C ALA A 155 3.60 2.30 14.40
N ILE A 156 3.39 3.43 13.73
CA ILE A 156 4.06 3.71 12.46
C ILE A 156 5.52 4.02 12.72
N GLN A 157 6.40 3.21 12.15
CA GLN A 157 7.85 3.39 12.21
C GLN A 157 8.34 4.32 11.09
N ARG A 158 7.70 4.20 9.91
CA ARG A 158 8.09 4.97 8.72
C ARG A 158 6.87 5.23 7.85
N ILE A 159 6.74 6.42 7.30
CA ILE A 159 5.76 6.79 6.29
C ILE A 159 6.39 7.78 5.31
N ASP A 160 6.66 7.31 4.11
CA ASP A 160 7.31 8.08 3.06
C ASP A 160 6.36 8.33 1.88
N GLY A 161 6.45 9.52 1.30
CA GLY A 161 5.84 9.76 0.00
C GLY A 161 6.69 9.12 -1.10
N ILE A 162 6.06 8.34 -1.96
CA ILE A 162 6.69 7.67 -3.09
C ILE A 162 6.02 8.07 -4.41
N ASN A 163 6.65 7.76 -5.55
CA ASN A 163 6.14 8.05 -6.89
C ASN A 163 5.72 9.52 -7.05
N PRO A 164 6.69 10.48 -7.03
CA PRO A 164 6.36 11.88 -7.25
C PRO A 164 5.76 12.08 -8.65
N PHE A 165 4.68 12.90 -8.78
CA PHE A 165 3.97 13.09 -10.05
C PHE A 165 4.80 13.76 -11.16
N CYS A 166 5.93 14.37 -10.79
CA CYS A 166 6.96 14.83 -11.74
C CYS A 166 8.28 14.22 -11.31
N SER A 167 8.66 13.10 -11.91
CA SER A 167 9.97 12.48 -11.76
C SER A 167 10.68 12.43 -13.10
N ASN A 168 11.97 12.76 -13.13
CA ASN A 168 12.87 12.58 -14.28
C ASN A 168 12.39 13.22 -15.60
N GLY A 169 11.74 14.39 -15.55
CA GLY A 169 11.26 15.09 -16.74
C GLY A 169 9.99 14.52 -17.37
N HIS A 170 9.40 13.50 -16.79
CA HIS A 170 8.11 12.96 -17.21
C HIS A 170 7.01 13.48 -16.27
N GLY A 171 6.00 14.13 -16.85
CA GLY A 171 4.87 14.70 -16.12
C GLY A 171 4.40 16.03 -16.73
N ASP A 172 3.23 16.50 -16.31
CA ASP A 172 2.68 17.78 -16.74
C ASP A 172 3.51 18.94 -16.13
N THR A 173 4.39 19.52 -16.95
CA THR A 173 5.28 20.63 -16.54
C THR A 173 4.50 21.88 -16.12
N ALA A 174 3.29 22.11 -16.67
CA ALA A 174 2.44 23.22 -16.27
C ALA A 174 1.87 23.00 -14.85
N LEU A 175 1.44 21.78 -14.53
CA LEU A 175 1.01 21.42 -13.17
C LEU A 175 2.17 21.47 -12.19
N TRP A 176 3.38 21.05 -12.59
CA TRP A 176 4.56 21.17 -11.75
C TRP A 176 4.90 22.63 -11.40
N ARG A 177 4.85 23.55 -12.37
CA ARG A 177 5.05 24.98 -12.14
C ARG A 177 4.01 25.55 -11.17
N ARG A 178 2.74 25.16 -11.31
CA ARG A 178 1.68 25.58 -10.38
C ARG A 178 1.94 25.01 -8.97
N TYR A 179 2.25 23.72 -8.86
CA TYR A 179 2.62 23.11 -7.58
C TYR A 179 3.81 23.84 -6.93
N SER A 180 4.86 24.19 -7.69
CA SER A 180 6.04 24.86 -7.15
C SER A 180 5.73 26.23 -6.54
N LEU A 181 4.77 26.97 -7.10
CA LEU A 181 4.28 28.23 -6.52
C LEU A 181 3.56 27.99 -5.18
N PHE A 182 2.76 26.92 -5.06
CA PHE A 182 2.08 26.58 -3.83
C PHE A 182 3.01 25.94 -2.80
N SER A 183 4.03 25.20 -3.23
CA SER A 183 4.98 24.52 -2.32
C SER A 183 5.86 25.50 -1.54
N TRP A 184 5.90 26.77 -1.96
CA TRP A 184 6.59 27.86 -1.26
C TRP A 184 5.83 28.32 0.01
N LEU A 185 4.53 28.03 0.11
CA LEU A 185 3.77 28.32 1.33
C LEU A 185 4.32 27.48 2.48
N PRO A 186 4.50 28.07 3.71
CA PRO A 186 5.06 27.38 4.87
C PRO A 186 4.07 26.40 5.52
N ILE A 187 3.33 25.66 4.71
CA ILE A 187 2.36 24.67 5.17
C ILE A 187 3.03 23.30 5.00
N ASN A 188 3.55 22.74 6.08
CA ASN A 188 4.28 21.46 6.08
C ASN A 188 3.58 20.31 5.36
N ARG A 189 2.25 20.37 5.22
CA ARG A 189 1.43 19.34 4.58
C ARG A 189 1.30 19.47 3.06
N ILE A 190 1.72 20.58 2.47
CA ILE A 190 1.73 20.76 1.00
C ILE A 190 2.78 19.85 0.35
N LYS A 191 3.87 19.57 1.04
CA LYS A 191 4.93 18.67 0.54
C LYS A 191 4.40 17.27 0.20
N ASP A 192 3.40 16.78 0.94
CA ASP A 192 2.78 15.48 0.69
C ASP A 192 2.03 15.42 -0.64
N MET A 193 1.57 16.57 -1.16
CA MET A 193 0.83 16.64 -2.44
C MET A 193 1.69 16.32 -3.66
N ARG A 194 3.01 16.25 -3.50
CA ARG A 194 3.95 15.86 -4.54
C ARG A 194 3.84 14.37 -4.89
N TYR A 195 3.43 13.52 -3.96
CA TYR A 195 3.52 12.08 -4.07
C TYR A 195 2.20 11.44 -4.45
N GLN A 196 2.27 10.41 -5.30
CA GLN A 196 1.11 9.62 -5.72
C GLN A 196 0.67 8.65 -4.63
N GLN A 197 1.61 8.16 -3.85
CA GLN A 197 1.38 7.12 -2.85
C GLN A 197 2.21 7.38 -1.59
N PHE A 198 1.83 6.71 -0.52
CA PHE A 198 2.64 6.58 0.69
C PHE A 198 3.07 5.13 0.86
N ALA A 199 4.36 4.93 1.15
CA ALA A 199 4.89 3.68 1.65
C ALA A 199 4.92 3.73 3.19
N ILE A 200 4.39 2.70 3.83
CA ILE A 200 4.24 2.62 5.28
C ILE A 200 4.99 1.40 5.81
N VAL A 201 5.70 1.57 6.92
CA VAL A 201 6.18 0.47 7.77
C VAL A 201 5.62 0.67 9.16
N ALA A 202 4.91 -0.32 9.69
CA ALA A 202 4.28 -0.24 10.99
C ALA A 202 4.53 -1.54 11.79
N LYS A 203 4.69 -1.43 13.10
CA LYS A 203 4.83 -2.55 14.03
C LYS A 203 3.68 -2.56 15.03
N VAL A 204 3.44 -3.71 15.63
CA VAL A 204 2.50 -3.80 16.77
C VAL A 204 2.96 -2.82 17.83
N GLY A 205 2.03 -1.96 18.28
CA GLY A 205 2.26 -0.92 19.30
C GLY A 205 2.18 -1.46 20.73
#